data_c34e14a7752a3e1507fc45c2d8cbb99a
#
_entry.id   c34e14a7752a3e1507fc45c2d8cbb99a
#
_cell.length_a   1.000
_cell.length_b   1.000
_cell.length_c   1.000
_cell.angle_alpha   90.00
_cell.angle_beta   90.00
_cell.angle_gamma   90.00
#
_symmetry.space_group_name_H-M   'P 1'
#
loop_
_entity.id
_entity.type
_entity.pdbx_description
1 polymer ?
#
loop_
_entity_poly.entity_id
_entity_poly.type
_entity_poly.pdbx_seq_one_letter_code
_entity_poly.pdbx_strand_id
1 'polypeptide(L)'
;ELAENSLDAGATRLEIDLEAGGTLLIRVRDDGEGMSAEDLPLALAPHATSKISTLEDLERVLSLGFRGEALASIASVARLTITTATAEAEHGLRLETGAQADALVAPAAHPRGTTVEVRDLFFNTPARRKFLRAERTEFGHCEEVVRRLALARFDVGFTLRHNHKPVFSLRACTSLAEREQRLATLC
;
A
#
# COMPACT_ATOMS: atom_id res chain seq x y z
N GLU A 1 -5.20 -2.30 3.93
CA GLU A 1 -4.42 -1.29 4.66
C GLU A 1 -3.44 -0.53 3.73
N LEU A 2 -2.49 -1.20 2.99
CA LEU A 2 -1.51 -0.48 2.15
C LEU A 2 -2.17 0.37 1.06
N ALA A 3 -3.12 -0.22 0.32
CA ALA A 3 -3.85 0.51 -0.71
C ALA A 3 -4.75 1.61 -0.12
N GLU A 4 -5.31 1.38 1.06
CA GLU A 4 -6.10 2.39 1.79
C GLU A 4 -5.23 3.58 2.22
N ASN A 5 -4.01 3.33 2.69
CA ASN A 5 -3.04 4.39 2.99
C ASN A 5 -2.72 5.23 1.76
N SER A 6 -2.54 4.61 0.59
CA SER A 6 -2.32 5.32 -0.67
C SER A 6 -3.53 6.19 -1.06
N LEU A 7 -4.76 5.69 -0.88
CA LEU A 7 -5.98 6.46 -1.13
C LEU A 7 -6.12 7.64 -0.17
N ASP A 8 -5.78 7.45 1.10
CA ASP A 8 -5.78 8.50 2.13
C ASP A 8 -4.72 9.58 1.84
N ALA A 9 -3.58 9.21 1.21
CA ALA A 9 -2.56 10.13 0.72
C ALA A 9 -2.95 10.88 -0.58
N GLY A 10 -4.22 10.78 -0.99
CA GLY A 10 -4.73 11.49 -2.17
C GLY A 10 -4.23 10.94 -3.50
N ALA A 11 -3.86 9.66 -3.56
CA ALA A 11 -3.42 9.03 -4.79
C ALA A 11 -4.50 9.06 -5.88
N THR A 12 -4.10 9.38 -7.11
CA THR A 12 -4.93 9.29 -8.32
C THR A 12 -4.68 8.01 -9.09
N ARG A 13 -3.57 7.31 -8.79
CA ARG A 13 -3.19 6.05 -9.42
C ARG A 13 -2.49 5.13 -8.42
N LEU A 14 -2.96 3.87 -8.38
CA LEU A 14 -2.33 2.78 -7.65
C LEU A 14 -1.86 1.69 -8.60
N GLU A 15 -0.60 1.28 -8.42
CA GLU A 15 -0.03 0.09 -9.06
C GLU A 15 0.25 -0.95 -7.97
N ILE A 16 -0.29 -2.15 -8.15
CA ILE A 16 -0.17 -3.24 -7.18
C ILE A 16 0.45 -4.43 -7.89
N ASP A 17 1.58 -4.89 -7.39
CA ASP A 17 2.27 -6.06 -7.89
C ASP A 17 2.35 -7.12 -6.79
N LEU A 18 1.94 -8.34 -7.13
CA LEU A 18 1.95 -9.49 -6.24
C LEU A 18 2.81 -10.61 -6.85
N GLU A 19 3.63 -11.25 -6.03
CA GLU A 19 4.36 -12.47 -6.42
C GLU A 19 4.03 -13.59 -5.43
N ALA A 20 3.88 -14.81 -5.96
CA ALA A 20 3.50 -16.00 -5.21
C ALA A 20 2.26 -15.74 -4.30
N GLY A 21 1.20 -15.12 -4.88
CA GLY A 21 -0.01 -14.79 -4.14
C GLY A 21 0.17 -13.75 -3.04
N GLY A 22 1.24 -12.95 -3.08
CA GLY A 22 1.59 -11.95 -2.06
C GLY A 22 2.52 -12.47 -0.96
N THR A 23 2.90 -13.75 -0.99
CA THR A 23 3.79 -14.31 0.05
C THR A 23 5.25 -13.95 -0.17
N LEU A 24 5.67 -13.80 -1.44
CA LEU A 24 7.03 -13.40 -1.81
C LEU A 24 7.16 -11.89 -1.93
N LEU A 25 6.19 -11.24 -2.56
CA LEU A 25 6.14 -9.79 -2.73
C LEU A 25 4.69 -9.28 -2.72
N ILE A 26 4.47 -8.23 -1.95
CA ILE A 26 3.37 -7.29 -2.12
C ILE A 26 4.01 -5.92 -2.32
N ARG A 27 3.81 -5.31 -3.48
CA ARG A 27 4.26 -3.95 -3.75
C ARG A 27 3.06 -3.08 -4.10
N VAL A 28 2.92 -1.98 -3.39
CA VAL A 28 1.91 -0.95 -3.67
C VAL A 28 2.64 0.34 -3.96
N ARG A 29 2.40 0.91 -5.13
CA ARG A 29 2.96 2.20 -5.57
C ARG A 29 1.83 3.15 -5.88
N ASP A 30 1.96 4.37 -5.40
CA ASP A 30 1.02 5.46 -5.61
C ASP A 30 1.72 6.75 -6.09
N ASP A 31 0.90 7.71 -6.51
CA ASP A 31 1.28 9.06 -6.89
C ASP A 31 0.74 10.11 -5.90
N GLY A 32 0.48 9.72 -4.66
CA GLY A 32 -0.03 10.58 -3.60
C GLY A 32 0.96 11.66 -3.15
N GLU A 33 0.70 12.24 -1.98
CA GLU A 33 1.51 13.34 -1.46
C GLU A 33 2.93 12.95 -1.04
N GLY A 34 3.19 11.66 -0.79
CA GLY A 34 4.45 11.17 -0.25
C GLY A 34 4.60 11.43 1.24
N MET A 35 5.78 11.11 1.77
CA MET A 35 6.14 11.35 3.18
C MET A 35 7.40 12.21 3.26
N SER A 36 7.43 13.13 4.23
CA SER A 36 8.60 13.95 4.53
C SER A 36 9.72 13.12 5.18
N ALA A 37 10.92 13.70 5.28
CA ALA A 37 12.05 13.07 5.99
C ALA A 37 11.75 12.87 7.49
N GLU A 38 10.91 13.72 8.06
CA GLU A 38 10.52 13.67 9.47
C GLU A 38 9.44 12.60 9.71
N ASP A 39 8.48 12.45 8.76
CA ASP A 39 7.36 11.52 8.88
C ASP A 39 7.74 10.08 8.56
N LEU A 40 8.69 9.87 7.64
CA LEU A 40 9.04 8.53 7.18
C LEU A 40 9.48 7.57 8.30
N PRO A 41 10.34 7.97 9.26
CA PRO A 41 10.66 7.11 10.43
C PRO A 41 9.45 6.86 11.33
N LEU A 42 8.55 7.86 11.46
CA LEU A 42 7.36 7.77 12.30
C LEU A 42 6.33 6.79 11.73
N ALA A 43 6.35 6.52 10.43
CA ALA A 43 5.45 5.56 9.79
C ALA A 43 5.57 4.14 10.35
N LEU A 44 6.71 3.80 11.00
CA LEU A 44 6.95 2.52 11.67
C LEU A 44 6.80 2.59 13.19
N ALA A 45 6.63 3.78 13.77
CA ALA A 45 6.46 3.90 15.21
C ALA A 45 5.07 3.43 15.63
N PRO A 46 4.96 2.57 16.68
CA PRO A 46 3.67 2.17 17.21
C PRO A 46 2.86 3.39 17.64
N HIS A 47 1.57 3.40 17.30
CA HIS A 47 0.64 4.50 17.61
C HIS A 47 0.95 5.85 16.95
N ALA A 48 1.93 5.93 16.07
CA ALA A 48 2.17 7.13 15.28
C ALA A 48 1.16 7.18 14.12
N THR A 49 0.26 8.14 14.17
CA THR A 49 -0.67 8.45 13.08
C THR A 49 -0.76 9.95 12.89
N SER A 50 -0.57 10.41 11.67
CA SER A 50 -0.85 11.79 11.28
C SER A 50 -2.36 12.06 11.06
N LYS A 51 -3.18 11.00 11.11
CA LYS A 51 -4.61 11.04 10.74
C LYS A 51 -5.53 11.42 11.90
N ILE A 52 -5.07 11.32 13.15
CA ILE A 52 -5.85 11.64 14.34
C ILE A 52 -4.97 12.41 15.31
N SER A 53 -5.26 13.68 15.49
CA SER A 53 -4.59 14.56 16.47
C SER A 53 -5.54 15.03 17.55
N THR A 54 -6.86 14.97 17.33
CA THR A 54 -7.89 15.44 18.26
C THR A 54 -9.01 14.39 18.44
N LEU A 55 -9.80 14.55 19.51
CA LEU A 55 -10.98 13.71 19.76
C LEU A 55 -12.05 13.91 18.67
N GLU A 56 -12.13 15.11 18.09
CA GLU A 56 -13.05 15.43 17.00
C GLU A 56 -12.65 14.72 15.69
N ASP A 57 -11.36 14.47 15.46
CA ASP A 57 -10.87 13.69 14.33
C ASP A 57 -11.33 12.23 14.43
N LEU A 58 -11.39 11.69 15.67
CA LEU A 58 -11.86 10.32 15.92
C LEU A 58 -13.37 10.18 15.62
N GLU A 59 -14.17 11.23 15.89
CA GLU A 59 -15.61 11.23 15.58
C GLU A 59 -15.90 11.44 14.09
N ARG A 60 -14.99 12.07 13.36
CA ARG A 60 -15.09 12.39 11.93
C ARG A 60 -14.24 11.47 11.05
N VAL A 61 -13.92 10.24 11.47
CA VAL A 61 -13.04 9.34 10.71
C VAL A 61 -13.41 9.31 9.22
N LEU A 62 -12.80 10.18 8.43
CA LEU A 62 -12.90 10.25 6.98
C LEU A 62 -11.82 9.41 6.29
N SER A 63 -10.80 8.98 7.05
CA SER A 63 -9.71 8.13 6.56
C SER A 63 -10.07 6.65 6.70
N LEU A 64 -9.65 5.83 5.73
CA LEU A 64 -9.84 4.39 5.75
C LEU A 64 -8.98 3.70 6.83
N GLY A 65 -7.82 4.29 7.20
CA GLY A 65 -6.92 3.79 8.24
C GLY A 65 -6.76 4.79 9.39
N PHE A 66 -6.96 4.38 10.64
CA PHE A 66 -6.91 5.27 11.82
C PHE A 66 -6.04 4.75 12.98
N ARG A 67 -5.52 3.52 12.92
CA ARG A 67 -4.81 2.90 14.05
C ARG A 67 -3.31 3.19 14.11
N GLY A 68 -2.68 3.63 13.01
CA GLY A 68 -1.25 3.92 12.94
C GLY A 68 -0.33 2.71 13.18
N GLU A 69 -0.83 1.46 13.04
CA GLU A 69 -0.12 0.24 13.41
C GLU A 69 0.13 -0.72 12.24
N ALA A 70 -0.44 -0.45 11.06
CA ALA A 70 -0.40 -1.39 9.94
C ALA A 70 1.04 -1.66 9.47
N LEU A 71 1.82 -0.61 9.22
CA LEU A 71 3.20 -0.74 8.73
C LEU A 71 4.11 -1.36 9.79
N ALA A 72 3.97 -0.98 11.07
CA ALA A 72 4.71 -1.58 12.18
C ALA A 72 4.40 -3.08 12.32
N SER A 73 3.12 -3.46 12.23
CA SER A 73 2.68 -4.85 12.29
C SER A 73 3.23 -5.67 11.12
N ILE A 74 3.22 -5.12 9.89
CA ILE A 74 3.79 -5.76 8.71
C ILE A 74 5.30 -5.93 8.87
N ALA A 75 6.02 -4.88 9.30
CA ALA A 75 7.47 -4.91 9.52
C ALA A 75 7.89 -5.96 10.54
N SER A 76 7.04 -6.28 11.50
CA SER A 76 7.30 -7.32 12.51
C SER A 76 7.34 -8.75 11.95
N VAL A 77 6.72 -9.00 10.77
CA VAL A 77 6.57 -10.34 10.20
C VAL A 77 7.05 -10.45 8.75
N ALA A 78 7.54 -9.36 8.16
CA ALA A 78 8.01 -9.30 6.78
C ALA A 78 9.19 -8.32 6.65
N ARG A 79 9.90 -8.37 5.55
CA ARG A 79 10.89 -7.35 5.17
C ARG A 79 10.14 -6.21 4.50
N LEU A 80 10.15 -5.05 5.11
CA LEU A 80 9.46 -3.86 4.62
C LEU A 80 10.45 -2.86 4.06
N THR A 81 10.15 -2.34 2.88
CA THR A 81 10.84 -1.19 2.28
C THR A 81 9.81 -0.14 1.91
N ILE A 82 10.05 1.10 2.31
CA ILE A 82 9.24 2.25 1.92
C ILE A 82 10.14 3.21 1.15
N THR A 83 9.76 3.56 -0.07
CA THR A 83 10.44 4.59 -0.86
C THR A 83 9.43 5.69 -1.17
N THR A 84 9.76 6.92 -0.87
CA THR A 84 8.80 8.03 -0.95
C THR A 84 9.47 9.34 -1.36
N ALA A 85 8.70 10.24 -1.97
CA ALA A 85 9.10 11.61 -2.22
C ALA A 85 7.89 12.53 -2.18
N THR A 86 8.04 13.70 -1.58
CA THR A 86 7.05 14.78 -1.67
C THR A 86 7.29 15.62 -2.92
N ALA A 87 6.35 16.51 -3.24
CA ALA A 87 6.48 17.39 -4.41
C ALA A 87 7.64 18.39 -4.29
N GLU A 88 7.98 18.79 -3.06
CA GLU A 88 8.99 19.79 -2.72
C GLU A 88 10.39 19.19 -2.52
N ALA A 89 10.49 17.85 -2.43
CA ALA A 89 11.74 17.18 -2.13
C ALA A 89 12.65 17.15 -3.38
N GLU A 90 13.93 17.52 -3.23
CA GLU A 90 14.93 17.41 -4.29
C GLU A 90 15.21 15.96 -4.68
N HIS A 91 15.08 15.03 -3.71
CA HIS A 91 15.25 13.60 -3.90
C HIS A 91 14.33 12.82 -2.95
N GLY A 92 13.99 11.61 -3.34
CA GLY A 92 13.21 10.70 -2.49
C GLY A 92 14.06 10.11 -1.37
N LEU A 93 13.39 9.46 -0.45
CA LEU A 93 13.95 8.76 0.68
C LEU A 93 13.50 7.30 0.66
N ARG A 94 14.37 6.42 1.11
CA ARG A 94 14.11 5.00 1.27
C ARG A 94 14.37 4.59 2.70
N LEU A 95 13.40 3.92 3.30
CA LEU A 95 13.48 3.30 4.61
C LEU A 95 13.41 1.79 4.43
N GLU A 96 14.37 1.06 4.99
CA GLU A 96 14.38 -0.40 5.00
C GLU A 96 14.37 -0.91 6.44
N THR A 97 13.54 -1.93 6.68
CA THR A 97 13.58 -2.68 7.95
C THR A 97 14.41 -3.93 7.74
N GLY A 98 15.50 -4.03 8.51
CA GLY A 98 16.34 -5.23 8.54
C GLY A 98 15.82 -6.30 9.49
N ALA A 99 16.49 -7.47 9.52
CA ALA A 99 16.23 -8.52 10.51
C ALA A 99 16.57 -8.11 11.95
N GLN A 100 17.31 -7.03 12.14
CA GLN A 100 17.63 -6.38 13.41
C GLN A 100 17.18 -4.93 13.33
N ALA A 101 16.15 -4.66 13.96
CA ALA A 101 15.38 -3.50 14.45
C ALA A 101 15.74 -2.05 14.06
N ASP A 102 16.84 -1.73 13.43
CA ASP A 102 17.17 -0.35 13.08
C ASP A 102 16.71 -0.05 11.64
N ALA A 103 15.69 0.79 11.53
CA ALA A 103 15.24 1.30 10.25
C ALA A 103 16.32 2.23 9.67
N LEU A 104 16.89 1.86 8.52
CA LEU A 104 17.88 2.67 7.84
C LEU A 104 17.18 3.57 6.82
N VAL A 105 17.35 4.88 6.98
CA VAL A 105 16.87 5.87 6.00
C VAL A 105 18.05 6.29 5.11
N ALA A 106 17.86 6.23 3.80
CA ALA A 106 18.85 6.64 2.80
C ALA A 106 18.18 7.43 1.67
N PRO A 107 18.90 8.32 0.98
CA PRO A 107 18.42 8.95 -0.25
C PRO A 107 18.12 7.91 -1.34
N ALA A 108 17.05 8.14 -2.10
CA ALA A 108 16.66 7.27 -3.20
C ALA A 108 15.98 8.07 -4.33
N ALA A 109 16.10 7.60 -5.57
CA ALA A 109 15.34 8.16 -6.67
C ALA A 109 13.89 7.66 -6.61
N HIS A 110 12.94 8.57 -6.47
CA HIS A 110 11.51 8.28 -6.51
C HIS A 110 10.75 9.50 -7.05
N PRO A 111 9.75 9.33 -7.92
CA PRO A 111 8.84 10.41 -8.25
C PRO A 111 7.98 10.75 -7.03
N ARG A 112 7.23 11.86 -7.07
CA ARG A 112 6.21 12.16 -6.05
C ARG A 112 5.31 10.94 -5.81
N GLY A 113 5.05 10.63 -4.54
CA GLY A 113 4.24 9.50 -4.09
C GLY A 113 5.02 8.53 -3.21
N THR A 114 4.48 7.33 -3.04
CA THR A 114 5.06 6.30 -2.17
C THR A 114 5.06 4.94 -2.85
N THR A 115 6.11 4.18 -2.63
CA THR A 115 6.18 2.75 -2.94
C THR A 115 6.45 1.98 -1.65
N VAL A 116 5.55 1.08 -1.29
CA VAL A 116 5.71 0.15 -0.17
C VAL A 116 5.93 -1.25 -0.73
N GLU A 117 7.05 -1.88 -0.37
CA GLU A 117 7.34 -3.27 -0.69
C GLU A 117 7.38 -4.11 0.59
N VAL A 118 6.58 -5.17 0.60
CA VAL A 118 6.56 -6.19 1.66
C VAL A 118 7.07 -7.48 1.05
N ARG A 119 8.20 -7.97 1.52
CA ARG A 119 8.85 -9.19 1.02
C ARG A 119 8.89 -10.27 2.07
N ASP A 120 8.87 -11.52 1.62
CA ASP A 120 9.07 -12.72 2.44
C ASP A 120 8.11 -12.77 3.65
N LEU A 121 6.80 -12.60 3.41
CA LEU A 121 5.77 -12.60 4.45
C LEU A 121 5.89 -13.82 5.36
N PHE A 122 5.92 -13.59 6.67
CA PHE A 122 6.11 -14.60 7.72
C PHE A 122 7.46 -15.31 7.69
N PHE A 123 8.53 -14.67 7.17
CA PHE A 123 9.87 -15.27 7.15
C PHE A 123 10.38 -15.65 8.55
N ASN A 124 10.05 -14.88 9.56
CA ASN A 124 10.46 -15.07 10.96
C ASN A 124 9.39 -15.76 11.83
N THR A 125 8.23 -16.12 11.25
CA THR A 125 7.11 -16.74 11.98
C THR A 125 6.64 -18.03 11.25
N PRO A 126 7.44 -19.13 11.32
CA PRO A 126 7.15 -20.37 10.56
C PRO A 126 5.78 -20.98 10.88
N ALA A 127 5.30 -20.80 12.12
CA ALA A 127 3.97 -21.26 12.53
C ALA A 127 2.85 -20.56 11.74
N ARG A 128 2.95 -19.23 11.55
CA ARG A 128 1.98 -18.47 10.74
C ARG A 128 2.09 -18.82 9.26
N ARG A 129 3.31 -19.03 8.75
CA ARG A 129 3.54 -19.38 7.35
C ARG A 129 2.85 -20.69 6.97
N LYS A 130 2.69 -21.66 7.88
CA LYS A 130 1.98 -22.91 7.65
C LYS A 130 0.47 -22.74 7.40
N PHE A 131 -0.12 -21.62 7.81
CA PHE A 131 -1.54 -21.32 7.58
C PHE A 131 -1.81 -20.65 6.23
N LEU A 132 -0.77 -20.24 5.51
CA LEU A 132 -0.92 -19.74 4.14
C LEU A 132 -1.48 -20.85 3.26
N ARG A 133 -2.43 -20.50 2.43
CA ARG A 133 -3.08 -21.40 1.50
C ARG A 133 -2.28 -21.51 0.19
N ALA A 134 -2.84 -22.22 -0.78
CA ALA A 134 -2.24 -22.28 -2.12
C ALA A 134 -2.18 -20.86 -2.72
N GLU A 135 -1.13 -20.58 -3.49
CA GLU A 135 -0.88 -19.29 -4.14
C GLU A 135 -2.11 -18.71 -4.82
N ARG A 136 -2.84 -19.55 -5.57
CA ARG A 136 -4.07 -19.14 -6.26
C ARG A 136 -5.14 -18.62 -5.29
N THR A 137 -5.26 -19.21 -4.10
CA THR A 137 -6.24 -18.82 -3.10
C THR A 137 -5.85 -17.49 -2.46
N GLU A 138 -4.57 -17.34 -2.08
CA GLU A 138 -4.06 -16.10 -1.50
C GLU A 138 -4.16 -14.95 -2.49
N PHE A 139 -3.78 -15.19 -3.77
CA PHE A 139 -3.95 -14.22 -4.83
C PHE A 139 -5.42 -13.82 -5.00
N GLY A 140 -6.36 -14.78 -5.01
CA GLY A 140 -7.79 -14.50 -5.16
C GLY A 140 -8.32 -13.57 -4.07
N HIS A 141 -7.87 -13.71 -2.82
CA HIS A 141 -8.23 -12.79 -1.74
C HIS A 141 -7.69 -11.38 -1.97
N CYS A 142 -6.42 -11.27 -2.40
CA CYS A 142 -5.82 -9.98 -2.71
C CYS A 142 -6.53 -9.30 -3.91
N GLU A 143 -6.80 -10.06 -4.97
CA GLU A 143 -7.51 -9.57 -6.15
C GLU A 143 -8.89 -9.03 -5.78
N GLU A 144 -9.65 -9.75 -4.94
CA GLU A 144 -10.97 -9.32 -4.50
C GLU A 144 -10.93 -7.99 -3.74
N VAL A 145 -9.94 -7.81 -2.86
CA VAL A 145 -9.76 -6.53 -2.15
C VAL A 145 -9.50 -5.39 -3.13
N VAL A 146 -8.61 -5.59 -4.11
CA VAL A 146 -8.30 -4.54 -5.10
C VAL A 146 -9.51 -4.25 -5.99
N ARG A 147 -10.30 -5.26 -6.39
CA ARG A 147 -11.55 -5.07 -7.12
C ARG A 147 -12.56 -4.23 -6.33
N ARG A 148 -12.74 -4.52 -5.05
CA ARG A 148 -13.63 -3.75 -4.16
C ARG A 148 -13.21 -2.29 -4.04
N LEU A 149 -11.91 -2.02 -3.86
CA LEU A 149 -11.39 -0.66 -3.82
C LEU A 149 -11.60 0.06 -5.15
N ALA A 150 -11.35 -0.61 -6.28
CA ALA A 150 -11.57 -0.04 -7.61
C ALA A 150 -13.05 0.27 -7.90
N LEU A 151 -13.98 -0.49 -7.31
CA LEU A 151 -15.43 -0.23 -7.40
C LEU A 151 -15.90 0.87 -6.43
N ALA A 152 -15.18 1.08 -5.33
CA ALA A 152 -15.48 2.16 -4.38
C ALA A 152 -14.89 3.52 -4.81
N ARG A 153 -13.77 3.53 -5.58
CA ARG A 153 -13.01 4.72 -5.96
C ARG A 153 -12.87 4.80 -7.48
N PHE A 154 -13.94 5.25 -8.14
CA PHE A 154 -13.96 5.45 -9.59
C PHE A 154 -13.04 6.57 -10.06
N ASP A 155 -12.74 7.52 -9.19
CA ASP A 155 -11.83 8.65 -9.38
C ASP A 155 -10.35 8.26 -9.44
N VAL A 156 -10.01 7.02 -9.08
CA VAL A 156 -8.64 6.49 -9.01
C VAL A 156 -8.41 5.43 -10.09
N GLY A 157 -7.23 5.46 -10.71
CA GLY A 157 -6.74 4.40 -11.60
C GLY A 157 -6.12 3.25 -10.81
N PHE A 158 -6.37 2.00 -11.22
CA PHE A 158 -5.82 0.81 -10.59
C PHE A 158 -5.15 -0.10 -11.62
N THR A 159 -3.94 -0.54 -11.32
CA THR A 159 -3.26 -1.59 -12.07
C THR A 159 -2.89 -2.72 -11.12
N LEU A 160 -3.31 -3.94 -11.43
CA LEU A 160 -2.95 -5.16 -10.70
C LEU A 160 -2.13 -6.07 -11.60
N ARG A 161 -0.98 -6.52 -11.08
CA ARG A 161 -0.14 -7.55 -11.70
C ARG A 161 0.07 -8.70 -10.74
N HIS A 162 0.15 -9.91 -11.27
CA HIS A 162 0.50 -11.11 -10.52
C HIS A 162 1.57 -11.89 -11.27
N ASN A 163 2.68 -12.19 -10.60
CA ASN A 163 3.85 -12.85 -11.18
C ASN A 163 4.27 -12.17 -12.50
N HIS A 164 4.43 -10.84 -12.46
CA HIS A 164 4.80 -9.96 -13.57
C HIS A 164 3.77 -9.89 -14.72
N LYS A 165 2.65 -10.59 -14.64
CA LYS A 165 1.60 -10.56 -15.67
C LYS A 165 0.49 -9.59 -15.27
N PRO A 166 0.01 -8.77 -16.21
CA PRO A 166 -1.14 -7.90 -15.94
C PRO A 166 -2.39 -8.74 -15.71
N VAL A 167 -3.13 -8.42 -14.64
CA VAL A 167 -4.46 -8.97 -14.34
C VAL A 167 -5.52 -8.03 -14.86
N PHE A 168 -5.43 -6.75 -14.48
CA PHE A 168 -6.23 -5.68 -15.07
C PHE A 168 -5.51 -4.33 -14.93
N SER A 169 -5.96 -3.37 -15.77
CA SER A 169 -5.53 -1.97 -15.69
C SER A 169 -6.74 -1.09 -15.97
N LEU A 170 -7.10 -0.27 -15.00
CA LEU A 170 -8.31 0.56 -14.96
C LEU A 170 -7.88 2.02 -14.86
N ARG A 171 -8.36 2.87 -15.77
CA ARG A 171 -8.16 4.32 -15.67
C ARG A 171 -9.17 4.93 -14.72
N ALA A 172 -8.87 6.07 -14.13
CA ALA A 172 -9.87 6.87 -13.42
C ALA A 172 -11.06 7.18 -14.34
N CYS A 173 -12.27 7.10 -13.80
CA CYS A 173 -13.50 7.35 -14.57
C CYS A 173 -13.91 8.81 -14.43
N THR A 174 -14.16 9.47 -15.54
CA THR A 174 -14.61 10.87 -15.61
C THR A 174 -16.09 10.99 -15.99
N SER A 175 -16.69 9.89 -16.49
CA SER A 175 -18.07 9.85 -16.95
C SER A 175 -18.83 8.64 -16.37
N LEU A 176 -20.17 8.70 -16.44
CA LEU A 176 -21.03 7.58 -16.04
C LEU A 176 -20.78 6.34 -16.91
N ALA A 177 -20.62 6.51 -18.22
CA ALA A 177 -20.35 5.41 -19.14
C ALA A 177 -19.05 4.66 -18.80
N GLU A 178 -18.00 5.39 -18.40
CA GLU A 178 -16.74 4.77 -17.95
C GLU A 178 -16.91 4.00 -16.63
N ARG A 179 -17.77 4.48 -15.71
CA ARG A 179 -18.09 3.75 -14.48
C ARG A 179 -18.86 2.46 -14.79
N GLU A 180 -19.83 2.51 -15.67
CA GLU A 180 -20.58 1.32 -16.13
C GLU A 180 -19.65 0.31 -16.80
N GLN A 181 -18.72 0.77 -17.65
CA GLN A 181 -17.73 -0.09 -18.27
C GLN A 181 -16.79 -0.73 -17.23
N ARG A 182 -16.35 0.01 -16.21
CA ARG A 182 -15.54 -0.54 -15.11
C ARG A 182 -16.30 -1.60 -14.33
N LEU A 183 -17.59 -1.36 -14.02
CA LEU A 183 -18.46 -2.35 -13.40
C LEU A 183 -18.51 -3.63 -14.24
N ALA A 184 -18.81 -3.52 -15.54
CA ALA A 184 -18.87 -4.67 -16.45
C ALA A 184 -17.51 -5.42 -16.58
N THR A 185 -16.38 -4.75 -16.33
CA THR A 185 -15.05 -5.37 -16.39
C THR A 185 -14.72 -6.14 -15.11
N LEU A 186 -15.24 -5.70 -13.96
CA LEU A 186 -14.87 -6.24 -12.65
C LEU A 186 -15.92 -7.20 -12.06
N CYS A 187 -17.16 -7.16 -12.52
CA CYS A 187 -18.25 -8.06 -12.11
C CYS A 187 -18.51 -9.12 -13.17
#